data_75783142c37e4f1215e2a3265ced7456
#
_entry.id   75783142c37e4f1215e2a3265ced7456
#
_cell.length_a   1.000
_cell.length_b   1.000
_cell.length_c   1.000
_cell.angle_alpha   90.00
_cell.angle_beta   90.00
_cell.angle_gamma   90.00
#
_symmetry.space_group_name_H-M   'P 1'
#
loop_
_entity.id
_entity.type
_entity.pdbx_description
1 polymer ?
#
loop_
_entity_poly.entity_id
_entity_poly.type
_entity_poly.pdbx_seq_one_letter_code
_entity_poly.pdbx_strand_id
1 'polypeptide(L)'
;MGQGSGIREVAWVDIAGGGQVVLDGNYAYVGHMQPPHGTSVLDVSDPAHPRVVASIDIPPGLHSHKVRVANDIMVVNRERTRGDKPAGDFVGLRIFDVSRPGNPRDICHWPCAGMGVHRFTFDGRYAYISTEQE
;
A
#
# COMPACT_ATOMS: atom_id res chain seq x y z
N MET A 1 17.81 4.12 17.46
CA MET A 1 18.70 3.95 16.30
C MET A 1 19.33 2.58 16.32
N GLY A 2 19.10 1.79 15.28
CA GLY A 2 19.75 0.50 15.12
C GLY A 2 21.23 0.68 14.76
N GLN A 3 22.13 0.07 15.51
CA GLN A 3 23.55 -0.01 15.15
C GLN A 3 23.79 -1.31 14.40
N GLY A 4 23.99 -1.22 13.09
CA GLY A 4 24.41 -2.33 12.24
C GLY A 4 25.82 -2.10 11.68
N SER A 5 26.61 -3.15 11.54
CA SER A 5 27.88 -3.07 10.84
C SER A 5 27.64 -3.11 9.33
N GLY A 6 28.18 -2.13 8.59
CA GLY A 6 28.05 -2.05 7.13
C GLY A 6 26.72 -1.44 6.63
N ILE A 7 25.84 -1.00 7.52
CA ILE A 7 24.59 -0.32 7.20
C ILE A 7 24.56 1.04 7.91
N ARG A 8 24.16 2.07 7.19
CA ARG A 8 23.97 3.41 7.73
C ARG A 8 22.54 3.86 7.50
N GLU A 9 21.86 4.29 8.56
CA GLU A 9 20.58 4.99 8.43
C GLU A 9 20.82 6.34 7.73
N VAL A 10 20.03 6.61 6.68
CA VAL A 10 20.14 7.83 5.88
C VAL A 10 19.07 8.82 6.29
N ALA A 11 17.85 8.35 6.50
CA ALA A 11 16.73 9.19 6.94
C ALA A 11 15.67 8.34 7.65
N TRP A 12 14.76 9.00 8.32
CA TRP A 12 13.59 8.43 8.95
C TRP A 12 12.36 9.31 8.70
N VAL A 13 11.20 8.70 8.46
CA VAL A 13 9.93 9.41 8.23
C VAL A 13 8.88 8.88 9.18
N ASP A 14 8.24 9.78 9.91
CA ASP A 14 7.14 9.44 10.82
C ASP A 14 5.84 9.24 10.05
N ILE A 15 5.58 8.00 9.68
CA ILE A 15 4.33 7.55 9.05
C ILE A 15 3.84 6.28 9.75
N ALA A 16 2.53 6.00 9.65
CA ALA A 16 1.92 4.86 10.33
C ALA A 16 2.61 3.51 10.02
N GLY A 17 2.91 3.24 8.75
CA GLY A 17 3.72 2.10 8.32
C GLY A 17 3.18 0.72 8.76
N GLY A 18 4.10 -0.18 8.98
CA GLY A 18 3.85 -1.55 9.43
C GLY A 18 3.52 -2.55 8.33
N GLY A 19 3.27 -2.07 7.10
CA GLY A 19 3.01 -2.89 5.92
C GLY A 19 4.21 -3.00 4.99
N GLN A 20 3.93 -3.28 3.73
CA GLN A 20 4.93 -3.45 2.69
C GLN A 20 5.42 -2.12 2.15
N VAL A 21 6.70 -2.07 1.79
CA VAL A 21 7.31 -0.96 1.05
C VAL A 21 7.78 -1.48 -0.30
N VAL A 22 7.44 -0.76 -1.37
CA VAL A 22 7.97 -1.01 -2.72
C VAL A 22 8.48 0.29 -3.32
N LEU A 23 9.47 0.17 -4.19
CA LEU A 23 10.04 1.29 -4.94
C LEU A 23 9.63 1.19 -6.40
N ASP A 24 9.32 2.33 -6.99
CA ASP A 24 9.20 2.50 -8.43
C ASP A 24 9.79 3.86 -8.81
N GLY A 25 10.88 3.85 -9.58
CA GLY A 25 11.64 5.06 -9.87
C GLY A 25 12.11 5.79 -8.60
N ASN A 26 11.76 7.05 -8.49
CA ASN A 26 12.09 7.91 -7.35
C ASN A 26 11.01 7.95 -6.26
N TYR A 27 10.11 6.98 -6.25
CA TYR A 27 9.00 6.94 -5.31
C TYR A 27 8.97 5.65 -4.51
N ALA A 28 8.66 5.79 -3.21
CA ALA A 28 8.36 4.68 -2.33
C ALA A 28 6.86 4.64 -2.04
N TYR A 29 6.27 3.46 -2.13
CA TYR A 29 4.87 3.21 -1.84
C TYR A 29 4.79 2.35 -0.59
N VAL A 30 4.08 2.83 0.43
CA VAL A 30 4.04 2.20 1.75
C VAL A 30 2.62 1.84 2.12
N GLY A 31 2.35 0.55 2.31
CA GLY A 31 1.09 0.08 2.87
C GLY A 31 1.04 0.27 4.39
N HIS A 32 -0.16 0.45 4.93
CA HIS A 32 -0.35 0.66 6.36
C HIS A 32 -1.26 -0.41 6.98
N MET A 33 -0.98 -0.74 8.24
CA MET A 33 -1.70 -1.78 8.99
C MET A 33 -2.96 -1.26 9.67
N GLN A 34 -3.06 0.05 9.90
CA GLN A 34 -4.12 0.62 10.73
C GLN A 34 -4.84 1.78 10.02
N PRO A 35 -6.19 1.79 9.99
CA PRO A 35 -6.95 2.93 9.52
C PRO A 35 -6.68 4.16 10.43
N PRO A 36 -6.86 5.36 9.91
CA PRO A 36 -7.39 5.69 8.58
C PRO A 36 -6.36 5.55 7.44
N HIS A 37 -5.12 5.24 7.75
CA HIS A 37 -4.03 5.18 6.77
C HIS A 37 -4.11 3.89 5.94
N GLY A 38 -4.22 4.04 4.63
CA GLY A 38 -4.20 2.92 3.67
C GLY A 38 -2.85 2.79 2.99
N THR A 39 -2.48 3.75 2.16
CA THR A 39 -1.21 3.73 1.41
C THR A 39 -0.64 5.14 1.34
N SER A 40 0.66 5.29 1.61
CA SER A 40 1.38 6.55 1.41
C SER A 40 2.33 6.44 0.22
N VAL A 41 2.49 7.53 -0.51
CA VAL A 41 3.49 7.70 -1.56
C VAL A 41 4.51 8.74 -1.10
N LEU A 42 5.77 8.38 -1.17
CA LEU A 42 6.88 9.24 -0.78
C LEU A 42 7.78 9.52 -1.98
N ASP A 43 8.15 10.77 -2.16
CA ASP A 43 9.26 11.16 -3.03
C ASP A 43 10.57 10.86 -2.29
N VAL A 44 11.37 9.97 -2.85
CA VAL A 44 12.68 9.54 -2.34
C VAL A 44 13.81 9.86 -3.32
N SER A 45 13.60 10.82 -4.22
CA SER A 45 14.62 11.30 -5.16
C SER A 45 15.87 11.82 -4.45
N ASP A 46 15.69 12.41 -3.28
CA ASP A 46 16.75 12.64 -2.30
C ASP A 46 16.53 11.71 -1.09
N PRO A 47 17.28 10.61 -0.97
CA PRO A 47 17.09 9.67 0.12
C PRO A 47 17.33 10.24 1.53
N ALA A 48 18.06 11.36 1.63
CA ALA A 48 18.27 12.02 2.92
C ALA A 48 17.08 12.88 3.36
N HIS A 49 16.20 13.24 2.42
CA HIS A 49 15.05 14.10 2.67
C HIS A 49 13.77 13.56 2.04
N PRO A 50 13.33 12.33 2.40
CA PRO A 50 12.12 11.75 1.87
C PRO A 50 10.89 12.56 2.27
N ARG A 51 9.91 12.69 1.36
CA ARG A 51 8.71 13.51 1.58
C ARG A 51 7.45 12.74 1.21
N VAL A 52 6.45 12.73 2.07
CA VAL A 52 5.12 12.23 1.72
C VAL A 52 4.49 13.17 0.69
N VAL A 53 4.14 12.66 -0.47
CA VAL A 53 3.54 13.42 -1.58
C VAL A 53 2.09 13.05 -1.84
N ALA A 54 1.64 11.88 -1.38
CA ALA A 54 0.23 11.48 -1.43
C ALA A 54 -0.09 10.50 -0.30
N SER A 55 -1.35 10.52 0.13
CA SER A 55 -1.91 9.56 1.10
C SER A 55 -3.30 9.14 0.65
N ILE A 56 -3.57 7.84 0.75
CA ILE A 56 -4.85 7.23 0.42
C ILE A 56 -5.38 6.62 1.71
N ASP A 57 -6.55 7.07 2.12
CA ASP A 57 -7.19 6.58 3.34
C ASP A 57 -7.92 5.26 3.11
N ILE A 58 -8.15 4.55 4.21
CA ILE A 58 -8.94 3.31 4.25
C ILE A 58 -9.95 3.39 5.41
N PRO A 59 -11.18 2.89 5.23
CA PRO A 59 -12.18 2.89 6.29
C PRO A 59 -11.80 2.04 7.50
N PRO A 60 -12.39 2.32 8.68
CA PRO A 60 -12.28 1.45 9.83
C PRO A 60 -12.69 -0.01 9.53
N GLY A 61 -12.03 -0.97 10.16
CA GLY A 61 -12.25 -2.40 9.96
C GLY A 61 -11.54 -2.99 8.74
N LEU A 62 -10.78 -2.18 8.01
CA LEU A 62 -9.96 -2.61 6.88
C LEU A 62 -8.51 -2.19 7.07
N HIS A 63 -7.61 -2.89 6.38
CA HIS A 63 -6.24 -2.44 6.19
C HIS A 63 -5.77 -2.66 4.74
N SER A 64 -4.76 -1.89 4.33
CA SER A 64 -4.16 -1.92 2.99
C SER A 64 -2.65 -2.03 3.11
N HIS A 65 -2.19 -3.13 3.68
CA HIS A 65 -0.79 -3.31 4.06
C HIS A 65 0.10 -3.87 2.95
N LYS A 66 -0.48 -4.23 1.80
CA LYS A 66 0.24 -4.72 0.63
C LYS A 66 0.07 -3.78 -0.54
N VAL A 67 1.17 -3.50 -1.22
CA VAL A 67 1.22 -2.64 -2.40
C VAL A 67 2.15 -3.24 -3.44
N ARG A 68 1.80 -3.08 -4.70
CA ARG A 68 2.65 -3.38 -5.88
C ARG A 68 2.48 -2.26 -6.88
N VAL A 69 3.57 -1.93 -7.54
CA VAL A 69 3.58 -0.91 -8.61
C VAL A 69 4.37 -1.45 -9.80
N ALA A 70 3.80 -1.31 -10.98
CA ALA A 70 4.46 -1.58 -12.26
C ALA A 70 3.70 -0.87 -13.38
N ASN A 71 4.43 -0.34 -14.37
CA ASN A 71 3.84 0.31 -15.56
C ASN A 71 2.84 1.43 -15.19
N ASP A 72 3.19 2.29 -14.25
CA ASP A 72 2.34 3.38 -13.74
C ASP A 72 1.01 2.91 -13.11
N ILE A 73 0.90 1.63 -12.80
CA ILE A 73 -0.26 1.06 -12.12
C ILE A 73 0.13 0.63 -10.71
N MET A 74 -0.59 1.15 -9.73
CA MET A 74 -0.48 0.70 -8.34
C MET A 74 -1.69 -0.19 -8.00
N VAL A 75 -1.39 -1.33 -7.43
CA VAL A 75 -2.39 -2.25 -6.88
C VAL A 75 -2.19 -2.34 -5.37
N VAL A 76 -3.27 -2.18 -4.60
CA VAL A 76 -3.27 -2.31 -3.15
C VAL A 76 -4.34 -3.28 -2.69
N ASN A 77 -4.06 -4.03 -1.63
CA ASN A 77 -5.06 -4.91 -1.04
C ASN A 77 -6.04 -4.13 -0.14
N ARG A 78 -7.21 -4.72 0.01
CA ARG A 78 -8.20 -4.37 1.03
C ARG A 78 -8.60 -5.65 1.74
N GLU A 79 -8.24 -5.75 3.00
CA GLU A 79 -8.47 -6.90 3.85
C GLU A 79 -9.15 -6.48 5.14
N ARG A 80 -10.05 -7.30 5.65
CA ARG A 80 -10.69 -7.05 6.95
C ARG A 80 -9.70 -7.22 8.07
N THR A 81 -9.76 -6.33 9.04
CA THR A 81 -9.09 -6.53 10.33
C THR A 81 -9.90 -7.52 11.17
N ARG A 82 -9.20 -8.39 11.91
CA ARG A 82 -9.88 -9.39 12.74
C ARG A 82 -10.69 -8.69 13.85
N GLY A 83 -11.95 -9.08 13.98
CA GLY A 83 -12.85 -8.59 15.03
C GLY A 83 -13.71 -7.39 14.65
N ASP A 84 -13.39 -6.68 13.60
CA ASP A 84 -14.16 -5.51 13.16
C ASP A 84 -15.12 -5.88 12.01
N LYS A 85 -16.33 -5.31 12.06
CA LYS A 85 -17.23 -5.33 10.91
C LYS A 85 -16.96 -4.06 10.10
N PRO A 86 -16.45 -4.17 8.87
CA PRO A 86 -16.27 -3.00 8.02
C PRO A 86 -17.63 -2.37 7.72
N ALA A 87 -17.71 -1.06 7.86
CA ALA A 87 -18.91 -0.31 7.53
C ALA A 87 -19.09 -0.25 5.99
N GLY A 88 -19.85 -1.21 5.46
CA GLY A 88 -20.42 -1.14 4.11
C GLY A 88 -19.47 -1.12 2.91
N ASP A 89 -18.18 -1.38 3.11
CA ASP A 89 -17.19 -1.26 2.05
C ASP A 89 -16.71 -2.63 1.54
N PHE A 90 -16.17 -2.68 0.33
CA PHE A 90 -15.70 -3.92 -0.28
C PHE A 90 -14.32 -4.34 0.25
N VAL A 91 -14.03 -5.64 0.17
CA VAL A 91 -12.69 -6.23 0.32
C VAL A 91 -12.22 -6.73 -1.04
N GLY A 92 -10.91 -6.84 -1.23
CA GLY A 92 -10.34 -7.27 -2.51
C GLY A 92 -9.11 -6.45 -2.90
N LEU A 93 -9.12 -5.88 -4.10
CA LEU A 93 -8.05 -5.01 -4.61
C LEU A 93 -8.60 -3.65 -5.05
N ARG A 94 -7.81 -2.59 -4.84
CA ARG A 94 -7.98 -1.30 -5.51
C ARG A 94 -6.82 -1.05 -6.44
N ILE A 95 -7.13 -0.45 -7.59
CA ILE A 95 -6.18 -0.20 -8.66
C ILE A 95 -6.14 1.30 -8.96
N PHE A 96 -4.96 1.87 -8.97
CA PHE A 96 -4.72 3.29 -9.20
C PHE A 96 -3.78 3.51 -10.38
N ASP A 97 -4.04 4.57 -11.13
CA ASP A 97 -3.07 5.19 -12.02
C ASP A 97 -2.13 6.06 -11.17
N VAL A 98 -0.85 5.76 -11.22
CA VAL A 98 0.22 6.50 -10.55
C VAL A 98 1.24 7.08 -11.52
N SER A 99 0.84 7.34 -12.78
CA SER A 99 1.66 8.10 -13.73
C SER A 99 2.04 9.47 -13.18
N ARG A 100 1.28 9.97 -12.23
CA ARG A 100 1.59 11.11 -11.37
C ARG A 100 1.58 10.65 -9.90
N PRO A 101 2.71 10.20 -9.36
CA PRO A 101 2.75 9.58 -8.03
C PRO A 101 2.23 10.46 -6.88
N GLY A 102 2.38 11.79 -6.99
CA GLY A 102 1.82 12.75 -6.03
C GLY A 102 0.30 12.96 -6.16
N ASN A 103 -0.35 12.35 -7.15
CA ASN A 103 -1.80 12.44 -7.37
C ASN A 103 -2.36 11.11 -7.90
N PRO A 104 -2.34 10.04 -7.09
CA PRO A 104 -2.90 8.75 -7.47
C PRO A 104 -4.36 8.87 -7.85
N ARG A 105 -4.74 8.32 -9.00
CA ARG A 105 -6.10 8.34 -9.50
C ARG A 105 -6.70 6.94 -9.44
N ASP A 106 -7.83 6.79 -8.74
CA ASP A 106 -8.57 5.53 -8.68
C ASP A 106 -9.05 5.15 -10.08
N ILE A 107 -8.70 3.95 -10.54
CA ILE A 107 -9.13 3.42 -11.85
C ILE A 107 -10.31 2.48 -11.67
N CYS A 108 -10.15 1.48 -10.81
CA CYS A 108 -11.16 0.47 -10.56
C CYS A 108 -10.85 -0.31 -9.27
N HIS A 109 -11.79 -1.15 -8.90
CA HIS A 109 -11.63 -2.10 -7.81
C HIS A 109 -12.12 -3.49 -8.24
N TRP A 110 -11.54 -4.50 -7.64
CA TRP A 110 -11.93 -5.89 -7.80
C TRP A 110 -12.36 -6.44 -6.43
N PRO A 111 -13.67 -6.60 -6.20
CA PRO A 111 -14.18 -7.15 -4.95
C PRO A 111 -14.04 -8.68 -4.92
N CYS A 112 -13.80 -9.22 -3.72
CA CYS A 112 -13.86 -10.67 -3.48
C CYS A 112 -14.63 -10.96 -2.19
N ALA A 113 -14.88 -12.24 -1.94
CA ALA A 113 -15.55 -12.72 -0.73
C ALA A 113 -14.57 -12.86 0.45
N GLY A 114 -15.09 -13.16 1.63
CA GLY A 114 -14.33 -13.50 2.82
C GLY A 114 -13.61 -12.33 3.46
N MET A 115 -12.39 -12.58 3.90
CA MET A 115 -11.54 -11.56 4.56
C MET A 115 -10.91 -10.58 3.57
N GLY A 116 -10.96 -10.85 2.27
CA GLY A 116 -10.33 -10.04 1.24
C GLY A 116 -9.03 -10.65 0.73
N VAL A 117 -8.12 -9.81 0.24
CA VAL A 117 -6.83 -10.22 -0.30
C VAL A 117 -5.74 -9.99 0.73
N HIS A 118 -5.15 -11.08 1.23
CA HIS A 118 -4.04 -11.01 2.17
C HIS A 118 -2.70 -10.85 1.46
N ARG A 119 -2.44 -11.65 0.43
CA ARG A 119 -1.19 -11.62 -0.34
C ARG A 119 -1.48 -11.62 -1.83
N PHE A 120 -0.68 -10.86 -2.55
CA PHE A 120 -0.70 -10.86 -4.00
C PHE A 120 0.65 -10.39 -4.55
N THR A 121 0.87 -10.65 -5.82
CA THR A 121 1.92 -9.98 -6.60
C THR A 121 1.31 -9.44 -7.89
N PHE A 122 1.99 -8.48 -8.52
CA PHE A 122 1.55 -7.83 -9.76
C PHE A 122 2.77 -7.65 -10.66
N ASP A 123 2.66 -8.09 -11.90
CA ASP A 123 3.75 -8.06 -12.87
C ASP A 123 3.66 -6.92 -13.90
N GLY A 124 2.66 -6.04 -13.74
CA GLY A 124 2.35 -4.93 -14.65
C GLY A 124 1.21 -5.25 -15.63
N ARG A 125 0.74 -6.51 -15.66
CA ARG A 125 -0.38 -6.97 -16.48
C ARG A 125 -1.35 -7.85 -15.70
N TYR A 126 -0.85 -8.78 -14.90
CA TYR A 126 -1.64 -9.72 -14.11
C TYR A 126 -1.39 -9.56 -12.62
N ALA A 127 -2.44 -9.67 -11.83
CA ALA A 127 -2.36 -9.83 -10.39
C ALA A 127 -2.57 -11.30 -10.02
N TYR A 128 -1.62 -11.86 -9.27
CA TYR A 128 -1.68 -13.23 -8.73
C TYR A 128 -2.04 -13.12 -7.25
N ILE A 129 -3.18 -13.66 -6.86
CA ILE A 129 -3.83 -13.37 -5.59
C ILE A 129 -3.98 -14.62 -4.76
N SER A 130 -3.79 -14.48 -3.44
CA SER A 130 -4.18 -15.47 -2.45
C SER A 130 -5.36 -14.90 -1.65
N THR A 131 -6.52 -15.53 -1.77
CA THR A 131 -7.71 -15.23 -0.98
C THR A 131 -7.97 -16.33 0.03
N GLU A 132 -8.47 -15.97 1.21
CA GLU A 132 -9.01 -16.98 2.12
C GLU A 132 -10.39 -17.41 1.60
N GLN A 133 -10.61 -18.72 1.52
CA GLN A 133 -11.96 -19.27 1.35
C GLN A 133 -12.61 -19.33 2.73
N GLU A 134 -13.90 -18.96 2.79
CA GLU A 134 -14.72 -19.20 3.97
C GLU A 134 -14.99 -20.70 4.18
#